data_cc3ebbab5cd528311fe0746ae8bc31ef
#
_entry.id   cc3ebbab5cd528311fe0746ae8bc31ef
#
_cell.length_a   1.000
_cell.length_b   1.000
_cell.length_c   1.000
_cell.angle_alpha   90.00
_cell.angle_beta   90.00
_cell.angle_gamma   90.00
#
_symmetry.space_group_name_H-M   'P 1'
#
loop_
_entity.id
_entity.type
_entity.pdbx_description
1 polymer ?
#
loop_
_entity_poly.entity_id
_entity_poly.type
_entity_poly.pdbx_seq_one_letter_code
_entity_poly.pdbx_strand_id
1 'polypeptide(L)'
;PDSPISAVADFPIEVIVGPEFVTGSTRMKSGTAQKMVLNMISTATMIRLGRVEDNKMINMQLTNQKIVKRGTRMLMEKTGIKDEAEAQALLLKYDSVKKAIEHYILCKG
;
A
#
# COMPACT_ATOMS: atom_id res chain seq x y z
N PRO A 1 -21.68 13.44 15.73
CA PRO A 1 -22.53 14.15 14.81
C PRO A 1 -22.45 15.65 15.06
N ASP A 2 -22.60 16.44 14.01
CA ASP A 2 -22.62 17.91 14.10
C ASP A 2 -21.30 18.56 14.54
N SER A 3 -20.16 17.98 14.20
CA SER A 3 -18.88 18.63 14.48
C SER A 3 -18.65 19.84 13.56
N PRO A 4 -17.92 20.89 14.00
CA PRO A 4 -17.60 22.02 13.13
C PRO A 4 -16.84 21.60 11.85
N ILE A 5 -16.08 20.52 11.89
CA ILE A 5 -15.37 19.98 10.71
C ILE A 5 -16.37 19.37 9.73
N SER A 6 -17.37 18.65 10.21
CA SER A 6 -18.40 18.07 9.35
C SER A 6 -19.19 19.12 8.57
N ALA A 7 -19.36 20.30 9.14
CA ALA A 7 -20.08 21.40 8.49
C ALA A 7 -19.32 22.01 7.30
N VAL A 8 -17.99 21.87 7.23
CA VAL A 8 -17.13 22.47 6.20
C VAL A 8 -16.47 21.43 5.30
N ALA A 9 -16.60 20.13 5.60
CA ALA A 9 -16.02 19.05 4.80
C ALA A 9 -16.94 18.71 3.62
N ASP A 10 -16.37 18.53 2.43
CA ASP A 10 -17.12 18.05 1.26
C ASP A 10 -17.64 16.61 1.45
N PHE A 11 -16.88 15.78 2.16
CA PHE A 11 -17.21 14.39 2.46
C PHE A 11 -16.90 14.08 3.93
N PRO A 12 -17.78 14.42 4.87
CA PRO A 12 -17.54 14.16 6.28
C PRO A 12 -17.63 12.68 6.60
N ILE A 13 -16.67 12.18 7.35
CA ILE A 13 -16.65 10.81 7.87
C ILE A 13 -16.67 10.88 9.40
N GLU A 14 -17.83 10.69 9.97
CA GLU A 14 -18.01 10.71 11.42
C GLU A 14 -18.03 9.30 11.98
N VAL A 15 -17.12 9.03 12.94
CA VAL A 15 -17.04 7.74 13.63
C VAL A 15 -17.36 7.95 15.12
N ILE A 16 -18.49 7.44 15.54
CA ILE A 16 -18.92 7.52 16.94
C ILE A 16 -18.31 6.38 17.72
N VAL A 17 -17.36 6.67 18.60
CA VAL A 17 -16.60 5.66 19.37
C VAL A 17 -17.05 5.57 20.84
N GLY A 18 -18.01 6.41 21.26
CA GLY A 18 -18.45 6.53 22.62
C GLY A 18 -17.39 7.13 23.58
N PRO A 19 -17.64 7.14 24.90
CA PRO A 19 -16.72 7.71 25.86
C PRO A 19 -15.39 6.95 25.91
N GLU A 20 -14.31 7.69 26.13
CA GLU A 20 -12.99 7.10 26.35
C GLU A 20 -12.92 6.44 27.72
N PHE A 21 -12.03 5.44 27.84
CA PHE A 21 -11.77 4.78 29.12
C PHE A 21 -11.14 5.74 30.14
N VAL A 22 -10.21 6.61 29.67
CA VAL A 22 -9.64 7.69 30.48
C VAL A 22 -10.26 9.01 30.00
N THR A 23 -11.08 9.61 30.84
CA THR A 23 -11.78 10.86 30.55
C THR A 23 -10.78 11.97 30.13
N GLY A 24 -11.08 12.63 29.01
CA GLY A 24 -10.23 13.69 28.46
C GLY A 24 -9.05 13.21 27.61
N SER A 25 -8.80 11.91 27.53
CA SER A 25 -7.73 11.34 26.71
C SER A 25 -8.30 10.64 25.46
N THR A 26 -8.20 11.27 24.30
CA THR A 26 -8.78 10.79 23.02
C THR A 26 -7.90 9.77 22.28
N ARG A 27 -7.00 9.06 22.97
CA ARG A 27 -5.97 8.19 22.36
C ARG A 27 -6.50 6.81 22.00
N MET A 28 -7.25 6.18 22.92
CA MET A 28 -7.59 4.75 22.81
C MET A 28 -8.65 4.51 21.73
N LYS A 29 -9.78 5.18 21.80
CA LYS A 29 -10.90 4.97 20.86
C LYS A 29 -10.82 5.95 19.69
N SER A 30 -10.87 7.25 19.93
CA SER A 30 -10.90 8.25 18.87
C SER A 30 -9.63 8.23 18.01
N GLY A 31 -8.45 8.24 18.61
CA GLY A 31 -7.18 8.18 17.88
C GLY A 31 -7.02 6.89 17.09
N THR A 32 -7.46 5.75 17.63
CA THR A 32 -7.43 4.47 16.91
C THR A 32 -8.41 4.48 15.73
N ALA A 33 -9.64 4.94 15.95
CA ALA A 33 -10.63 5.04 14.88
C ALA A 33 -10.17 5.96 13.75
N GLN A 34 -9.62 7.14 14.08
CA GLN A 34 -9.06 8.08 13.11
C GLN A 34 -7.94 7.41 12.28
N LYS A 35 -7.00 6.74 12.93
CA LYS A 35 -5.93 6.02 12.24
C LYS A 35 -6.49 4.95 11.30
N MET A 36 -7.49 4.20 11.71
CA MET A 36 -8.09 3.16 10.88
C MET A 36 -8.78 3.76 9.65
N VAL A 37 -9.53 4.85 9.80
CA VAL A 37 -10.18 5.54 8.69
C VAL A 37 -9.15 6.04 7.67
N LEU A 38 -8.09 6.71 8.13
CA LEU A 38 -7.02 7.20 7.27
C LEU A 38 -6.28 6.05 6.54
N ASN A 39 -6.04 4.93 7.23
CA ASN A 39 -5.42 3.75 6.63
C ASN A 39 -6.35 3.11 5.58
N MET A 40 -7.65 3.02 5.83
CA MET A 40 -8.62 2.51 4.85
C MET A 40 -8.67 3.40 3.61
N ILE A 41 -8.71 4.72 3.76
CA ILE A 41 -8.72 5.67 2.65
C ILE A 41 -7.44 5.52 1.82
N SER A 42 -6.27 5.56 2.45
CA SER A 42 -4.99 5.44 1.74
C SER A 42 -4.83 4.09 1.04
N THR A 43 -5.22 3.00 1.69
CA THR A 43 -5.17 1.66 1.10
C THR A 43 -6.12 1.53 -0.09
N ALA A 44 -7.37 1.96 0.06
CA ALA A 44 -8.34 1.95 -1.03
C ALA A 44 -7.87 2.80 -2.22
N THR A 45 -7.26 3.96 -1.96
CA THR A 45 -6.67 4.81 -2.99
C THR A 45 -5.56 4.07 -3.75
N MET A 46 -4.65 3.40 -3.06
CA MET A 46 -3.57 2.63 -3.70
C MET A 46 -4.10 1.46 -4.54
N ILE A 47 -5.15 0.78 -4.08
CA ILE A 47 -5.83 -0.28 -4.84
C ILE A 47 -6.46 0.31 -6.12
N ARG A 48 -7.21 1.40 -6.01
CA ARG A 48 -7.86 2.04 -7.15
C ARG A 48 -6.86 2.61 -8.18
N LEU A 49 -5.69 3.03 -7.73
CA LEU A 49 -4.59 3.46 -8.62
C LEU A 49 -3.85 2.28 -9.29
N GLY A 50 -4.30 1.04 -9.09
CA GLY A 50 -3.67 -0.15 -9.67
C GLY A 50 -2.25 -0.41 -9.13
N ARG A 51 -1.96 0.04 -7.90
CA ARG A 51 -0.64 -0.15 -7.26
C ARG A 51 -0.57 -1.39 -6.40
N VAL A 52 -1.66 -2.13 -6.28
CA VAL A 52 -1.78 -3.36 -5.51
C VAL A 52 -2.29 -4.46 -6.43
N GLU A 53 -1.67 -5.61 -6.40
CA GLU A 53 -2.09 -6.83 -7.09
C GLU A 53 -2.18 -7.95 -6.05
N ASP A 54 -3.34 -8.62 -5.97
CA ASP A 54 -3.69 -9.51 -4.87
C ASP A 54 -3.56 -8.77 -3.52
N ASN A 55 -2.68 -9.21 -2.64
CA ASN A 55 -2.36 -8.58 -1.37
C ASN A 55 -0.97 -7.89 -1.37
N LYS A 56 -0.37 -7.66 -2.54
CA LYS A 56 1.00 -7.16 -2.68
C LYS A 56 1.05 -5.79 -3.34
N MET A 57 1.84 -4.89 -2.78
CA MET A 57 2.18 -3.62 -3.42
C MET A 57 3.16 -3.89 -4.56
N ILE A 58 2.75 -3.66 -5.82
CA ILE A 58 3.57 -3.91 -7.03
C ILE A 58 4.29 -2.66 -7.55
N ASN A 59 3.82 -1.49 -7.18
CA ASN A 59 4.45 -0.22 -7.56
C ASN A 59 5.19 0.36 -6.36
N MET A 60 6.35 -0.22 -6.04
CA MET A 60 7.22 0.20 -4.96
C MET A 60 8.39 1.00 -5.53
N GLN A 61 8.73 2.11 -4.88
CA GLN A 61 10.01 2.78 -5.13
C GLN A 61 11.12 1.97 -4.47
N LEU A 62 12.14 1.60 -5.25
CA LEU A 62 13.26 0.74 -4.80
C LEU A 62 14.27 1.52 -3.94
N THR A 63 13.80 2.18 -2.89
CA THR A 63 14.58 3.13 -2.08
C THR A 63 15.52 2.47 -1.05
N ASN A 64 15.35 1.19 -0.75
CA ASN A 64 16.21 0.48 0.19
C ASN A 64 16.29 -1.02 -0.13
N GLN A 65 17.30 -1.68 0.43
CA GLN A 65 17.57 -3.11 0.19
C GLN A 65 16.41 -4.03 0.58
N LYS A 66 15.64 -3.70 1.61
CA LYS A 66 14.48 -4.50 2.04
C LYS A 66 13.39 -4.50 0.96
N ILE A 67 13.15 -3.34 0.35
CA ILE A 67 12.17 -3.21 -0.74
C ILE A 67 12.67 -3.90 -2.00
N VAL A 68 13.96 -3.77 -2.34
CA VAL A 68 14.57 -4.47 -3.47
C VAL A 68 14.43 -5.99 -3.31
N LYS A 69 14.81 -6.56 -2.17
CA LYS A 69 14.64 -8.01 -1.89
C LYS A 69 13.19 -8.47 -2.01
N ARG A 70 12.25 -7.66 -1.50
CA ARG A 70 10.82 -7.97 -1.62
C ARG A 70 10.35 -7.94 -3.07
N GLY A 71 10.75 -6.93 -3.84
CA GLY A 71 10.44 -6.80 -5.27
C GLY A 71 11.02 -7.96 -6.09
N THR A 72 12.27 -8.35 -5.82
CA THR A 72 12.94 -9.49 -6.45
C THR A 72 12.16 -10.79 -6.22
N ARG A 73 11.75 -11.05 -4.97
CA ARG A 73 10.95 -12.24 -4.65
C ARG A 73 9.61 -12.25 -5.38
N MET A 74 8.92 -11.11 -5.42
CA MET A 74 7.66 -10.97 -6.16
C MET A 74 7.85 -11.23 -7.66
N LEU A 75 8.93 -10.72 -8.25
CA LEU A 75 9.27 -10.96 -9.64
C LEU A 75 9.52 -12.45 -9.90
N MET A 76 10.31 -13.12 -9.06
CA MET A 76 10.56 -14.57 -9.15
C MET A 76 9.27 -15.39 -9.07
N GLU A 77 8.38 -15.06 -8.13
CA GLU A 77 7.09 -15.74 -7.97
C GLU A 77 6.19 -15.60 -9.22
N LYS A 78 6.17 -14.42 -9.83
CA LYS A 78 5.29 -14.14 -11.00
C LYS A 78 5.88 -14.60 -12.33
N THR A 79 7.20 -14.65 -12.47
CA THR A 79 7.89 -14.98 -13.73
C THR A 79 8.44 -16.39 -13.77
N GLY A 80 8.60 -17.04 -12.61
CA GLY A 80 9.24 -18.35 -12.50
C GLY A 80 10.77 -18.32 -12.62
N ILE A 81 11.41 -17.14 -12.63
CA ILE A 81 12.87 -17.00 -12.59
C ILE A 81 13.39 -17.62 -11.29
N LYS A 82 14.34 -18.55 -11.40
CA LYS A 82 14.91 -19.24 -10.24
C LYS A 82 16.17 -18.56 -9.70
N ASP A 83 16.88 -17.82 -10.53
CA ASP A 83 18.08 -17.10 -10.13
C ASP A 83 17.71 -15.73 -9.55
N GLU A 84 18.03 -15.53 -8.28
CA GLU A 84 17.78 -14.29 -7.55
C GLU A 84 18.57 -13.11 -8.13
N ALA A 85 19.80 -13.34 -8.58
CA ALA A 85 20.65 -12.30 -9.16
C ALA A 85 20.08 -11.80 -10.51
N GLU A 86 19.60 -12.71 -11.35
CA GLU A 86 18.93 -12.39 -12.61
C GLU A 86 17.65 -11.58 -12.36
N ALA A 87 16.80 -12.05 -11.43
CA ALA A 87 15.57 -11.37 -11.08
C ALA A 87 15.83 -9.97 -10.50
N GLN A 88 16.84 -9.83 -9.64
CA GLN A 88 17.22 -8.52 -9.08
C GLN A 88 17.75 -7.57 -10.16
N ALA A 89 18.59 -8.03 -11.06
CA ALA A 89 19.10 -7.23 -12.17
C ALA A 89 17.96 -6.73 -13.08
N LEU A 90 16.99 -7.59 -13.38
CA LEU A 90 15.81 -7.24 -14.15
C LEU A 90 14.94 -6.21 -13.42
N LEU A 91 14.71 -6.39 -12.12
CA LEU A 91 13.97 -5.43 -11.30
C LEU A 91 14.62 -4.05 -11.28
N LEU A 92 15.93 -3.98 -11.07
CA LEU A 92 16.67 -2.71 -11.02
C LEU A 92 16.70 -2.02 -12.39
N LYS A 93 16.76 -2.78 -13.48
CA LYS A 93 16.73 -2.25 -14.85
C LYS A 93 15.43 -1.50 -15.15
N TYR A 94 14.29 -1.98 -14.66
CA TYR A 94 12.98 -1.39 -14.95
C TYR A 94 12.43 -0.51 -13.82
N ASP A 95 13.11 -0.47 -12.68
CA ASP A 95 12.75 0.30 -11.47
C ASP A 95 11.28 0.08 -11.02
N SER A 96 10.67 -1.03 -11.44
CA SER A 96 9.29 -1.38 -11.15
C SER A 96 9.04 -2.87 -11.34
N VAL A 97 8.45 -3.51 -10.34
CA VAL A 97 8.06 -4.93 -10.42
C VAL A 97 7.09 -5.15 -11.59
N LYS A 98 6.09 -4.27 -11.75
CA LYS A 98 5.10 -4.37 -12.83
C LYS A 98 5.76 -4.32 -14.21
N LYS A 99 6.59 -3.31 -14.47
CA LYS A 99 7.29 -3.17 -15.76
C LYS A 99 8.25 -4.33 -16.03
N ALA A 100 8.94 -4.84 -15.00
CA ALA A 100 9.83 -5.98 -15.14
C ALA A 100 9.05 -7.26 -15.51
N ILE A 101 7.88 -7.50 -14.90
CA ILE A 101 6.99 -8.62 -15.24
C ILE A 101 6.48 -8.50 -16.69
N GLU A 102 5.94 -7.35 -17.05
CA GLU A 102 5.41 -7.09 -18.39
C GLU A 102 6.48 -7.36 -19.48
N HIS A 103 7.69 -6.82 -19.26
CA HIS A 103 8.79 -7.05 -20.19
C HIS A 103 9.20 -8.53 -20.28
N TYR A 104 9.29 -9.21 -19.14
CA TYR A 104 9.67 -10.63 -19.13
C TYR A 104 8.66 -11.50 -19.87
N ILE A 105 7.38 -11.23 -19.70
CA ILE A 105 6.31 -11.97 -20.42
C ILE A 105 6.37 -11.69 -21.92
N LEU A 106 6.56 -10.43 -22.32
CA LEU A 106 6.68 -10.05 -23.74
C LEU A 106 7.91 -10.65 -24.44
N CYS A 107 9.00 -10.87 -23.72
CA CYS A 107 10.22 -11.48 -24.30
C CYS A 107 10.15 -13.01 -24.37
N LYS A 108 9.25 -13.66 -23.65
CA LYS A 108 9.07 -15.13 -23.66
C LYS A 108 7.88 -15.64 -24.50
N GLY A 109 7.01 -14.73 -24.94
CA GLY A 109 5.94 -15.03 -25.91
C GLY A 109 6.37 -14.77 -27.32
#